data_be6616d169030f1e73bc05efd183b04e
#
_entry.id   be6616d169030f1e73bc05efd183b04e
#
_cell.length_a   1.000
_cell.length_b   1.000
_cell.length_c   1.000
_cell.angle_alpha   90.00
_cell.angle_beta   90.00
_cell.angle_gamma   90.00
#
_symmetry.space_group_name_H-M   'P 1'
#
loop_
_entity.id
_entity.type
_entity.pdbx_description
1 polymer ?
#
loop_
_entity_poly.entity_id
_entity_poly.type
_entity_poly.pdbx_seq_one_letter_code
_entity_poly.pdbx_strand_id
1 'polypeptide(L)'
;GGAGSCTGWPISQARGNYVARAAANFRFFADHARLATAEVLPMDSGHHAYTRFEPAGVVAAIAPWNFPLMLETWKIAPALAWGNTVVLKPAEDTILGRLAI
;
A
#
# COMPACT_ATOMS: atom_id res chain seq x y z
N GLY A 1 8.04 8.31 18.82
CA GLY A 1 8.27 7.74 17.50
C GLY A 1 8.29 8.79 16.39
N GLY A 2 8.89 8.42 15.25
CA GLY A 2 9.08 9.30 14.11
C GLY A 2 7.80 9.95 13.56
N ALA A 3 6.65 9.25 13.58
CA ALA A 3 5.37 9.79 13.11
C ALA A 3 4.87 10.97 13.96
N GLY A 4 4.99 10.88 15.28
CA GLY A 4 4.60 11.97 16.18
C GLY A 4 5.49 13.20 16.04
N SER A 5 6.79 13.03 15.87
CA SER A 5 7.75 14.14 15.72
C SER A 5 7.58 14.88 14.39
N CYS A 6 7.12 14.21 13.34
CA CYS A 6 6.92 14.83 12.01
C CYS A 6 5.62 15.58 11.86
N THR A 7 4.55 15.13 12.51
CA THR A 7 3.20 15.65 12.32
C THR A 7 2.69 16.49 13.48
N GLY A 8 3.42 16.51 14.60
CA GLY A 8 2.99 17.18 15.83
C GLY A 8 1.84 16.45 16.56
N TRP A 9 1.52 15.23 16.17
CA TRP A 9 0.44 14.46 16.80
C TRP A 9 0.84 13.91 18.17
N PRO A 10 -0.10 13.80 19.11
CA PRO A 10 0.14 13.16 20.39
C PRO A 10 0.66 11.73 20.23
N ILE A 11 1.65 11.34 21.03
CA ILE A 11 2.26 9.99 20.99
C ILE A 11 1.21 8.89 21.18
N SER A 12 0.21 9.13 22.03
CA SER A 12 -0.89 8.19 22.26
C SER A 12 -1.69 7.89 21.00
N GLN A 13 -1.97 8.90 20.18
CA GLN A 13 -2.65 8.73 18.91
C GLN A 13 -1.75 8.05 17.87
N ALA A 14 -0.49 8.44 17.79
CA ALA A 14 0.46 7.83 16.87
C ALA A 14 0.62 6.33 17.16
N ARG A 15 0.76 5.93 18.43
CA ARG A 15 0.88 4.51 18.83
C ARG A 15 -0.44 3.75 18.73
N GLY A 16 -1.57 4.35 19.16
CA GLY A 16 -2.85 3.67 19.26
C GLY A 16 -3.53 3.45 17.91
N ASN A 17 -3.54 4.45 17.05
CA ASN A 17 -4.37 4.43 15.83
C ASN A 17 -3.57 4.37 14.54
N TYR A 18 -2.51 5.17 14.39
CA TYR A 18 -1.90 5.39 13.08
C TYR A 18 -0.90 4.33 12.68
N VAL A 19 0.00 3.94 13.58
CA VAL A 19 1.01 2.90 13.32
C VAL A 19 0.33 1.53 13.24
N ALA A 20 -0.61 1.24 14.14
CA ALA A 20 -1.38 0.01 14.11
C ALA A 20 -2.21 -0.10 12.82
N ARG A 21 -2.80 0.99 12.37
CA ARG A 21 -3.57 1.03 11.11
C ARG A 21 -2.68 0.79 9.89
N ALA A 22 -1.50 1.38 9.85
CA ALA A 22 -0.52 1.14 8.80
C ALA A 22 -0.13 -0.34 8.71
N ALA A 23 0.19 -0.97 9.84
CA ALA A 23 0.49 -2.40 9.90
C ALA A 23 -0.71 -3.26 9.44
N ALA A 24 -1.93 -2.89 9.83
CA ALA A 24 -3.15 -3.56 9.40
C ALA A 24 -3.35 -3.49 7.88
N ASN A 25 -2.99 -2.37 7.24
CA ASN A 25 -3.06 -2.23 5.79
C ASN A 25 -2.16 -3.24 5.07
N PHE A 26 -0.93 -3.43 5.53
CA PHE A 26 -0.03 -4.44 4.96
C PHE A 26 -0.58 -5.86 5.11
N ARG A 27 -1.11 -6.19 6.29
CA ARG A 27 -1.73 -7.52 6.54
C ARG A 27 -2.94 -7.74 5.65
N PHE A 28 -3.80 -6.74 5.52
CA PHE A 28 -4.99 -6.80 4.68
C PHE A 28 -4.62 -7.13 3.22
N PHE A 29 -3.69 -6.39 2.64
CA PHE A 29 -3.31 -6.60 1.24
C PHE A 29 -2.52 -7.87 1.03
N ALA A 30 -1.71 -8.31 2.00
CA ALA A 30 -1.05 -9.62 1.95
C ALA A 30 -2.06 -10.77 1.92
N ASP A 31 -3.09 -10.70 2.76
CA ASP A 31 -4.16 -11.71 2.79
C ASP A 31 -5.01 -11.64 1.52
N HIS A 32 -5.36 -10.44 1.05
CA HIS A 32 -6.14 -10.24 -0.16
C HIS A 32 -5.42 -10.78 -1.41
N ALA A 33 -4.12 -10.56 -1.53
CA ALA A 33 -3.33 -11.07 -2.65
C ALA A 33 -3.34 -12.61 -2.73
N ARG A 34 -3.39 -13.29 -1.60
CA ARG A 34 -3.49 -14.77 -1.55
C ARG A 34 -4.84 -15.29 -2.03
N LEU A 35 -5.88 -14.49 -1.93
CA LEU A 35 -7.25 -14.85 -2.29
C LEU A 35 -7.69 -14.24 -3.62
N ALA A 36 -6.81 -13.49 -4.29
CA ALA A 36 -7.10 -12.87 -5.57
C ALA A 36 -7.42 -13.92 -6.63
N THR A 37 -8.51 -13.70 -7.35
CA THR A 37 -8.98 -14.59 -8.41
C THR A 37 -8.92 -13.89 -9.76
N ALA A 38 -8.93 -14.69 -10.82
CA ALA A 38 -9.06 -14.23 -12.19
C ALA A 38 -10.20 -14.98 -12.86
N GLU A 39 -10.67 -14.48 -13.99
CA GLU A 39 -11.82 -15.02 -14.67
C GLU A 39 -11.41 -15.94 -15.81
N VAL A 40 -12.17 -17.03 -15.99
CA VAL A 40 -12.17 -17.84 -17.21
C VAL A 40 -13.42 -17.48 -18.00
N LEU A 41 -13.25 -17.10 -19.24
CA LEU A 41 -14.33 -16.67 -20.11
C LEU A 41 -14.87 -17.86 -20.92
N PRO A 42 -16.19 -18.02 -21.07
CA PRO A 42 -16.76 -19.04 -21.92
C PRO A 42 -16.47 -18.73 -23.40
N MET A 43 -16.02 -19.76 -24.15
CA MET A 43 -15.69 -19.64 -25.57
C MET A 43 -16.26 -20.81 -26.32
N ASP A 44 -17.01 -20.50 -27.40
CA ASP A 44 -17.62 -21.53 -28.27
C ASP A 44 -16.68 -21.99 -29.39
N SER A 45 -15.55 -21.34 -29.57
CA SER A 45 -14.62 -21.54 -30.69
C SER A 45 -13.56 -22.64 -30.46
N GLY A 46 -13.61 -23.34 -29.34
CA GLY A 46 -12.57 -24.30 -28.96
C GLY A 46 -11.29 -23.66 -28.39
N HIS A 47 -11.29 -22.34 -28.22
CA HIS A 47 -10.20 -21.61 -27.57
C HIS A 47 -10.42 -21.53 -26.07
N HIS A 48 -9.31 -21.38 -25.33
CA HIS A 48 -9.33 -21.09 -23.90
C HIS A 48 -9.01 -19.61 -23.67
N ALA A 49 -9.94 -18.87 -23.05
CA ALA A 49 -9.76 -17.45 -22.75
C ALA A 49 -9.90 -17.21 -21.25
N TYR A 50 -8.94 -16.52 -20.67
CA TYR A 50 -8.91 -16.18 -19.26
C TYR A 50 -8.21 -14.86 -19.00
N THR A 51 -8.54 -14.21 -17.89
CA THR A 51 -7.84 -13.02 -17.45
C THR A 51 -6.60 -13.41 -16.64
N ARG A 52 -5.57 -12.61 -16.76
CA ARG A 52 -4.34 -12.75 -15.97
C ARG A 52 -3.88 -11.38 -15.52
N PHE A 53 -3.65 -11.24 -14.23
CA PHE A 53 -3.08 -10.02 -13.65
C PHE A 53 -1.57 -10.18 -13.54
N GLU A 54 -0.84 -9.20 -14.06
CA GLU A 54 0.61 -9.16 -14.01
C GLU A 54 1.08 -7.85 -13.36
N PRO A 55 2.26 -7.83 -12.73
CA PRO A 55 2.82 -6.59 -12.20
C PRO A 55 2.98 -5.54 -13.30
N ALA A 56 2.62 -4.30 -12.98
CA ALA A 56 2.84 -3.17 -13.89
C ALA A 56 4.32 -2.77 -14.00
N GLY A 57 5.12 -3.15 -13.00
CA GLY A 57 6.55 -2.85 -12.92
C GLY A 57 6.87 -1.88 -11.79
N VAL A 58 7.24 -0.64 -12.11
CA VAL A 58 7.55 0.40 -11.12
C VAL A 58 6.34 1.32 -10.93
N VAL A 59 5.90 1.46 -9.68
CA VAL A 59 4.74 2.27 -9.29
C VAL A 59 5.22 3.50 -8.52
N ALA A 60 4.76 4.68 -8.92
CA ALA A 60 4.97 5.91 -8.16
C ALA A 60 3.87 6.07 -7.11
N ALA A 61 4.24 6.05 -5.84
CA ALA A 61 3.34 6.28 -4.73
C ALA A 61 3.52 7.70 -4.20
N ILE A 62 2.55 8.57 -4.46
CA ILE A 62 2.55 9.96 -4.02
C ILE A 62 1.52 10.11 -2.90
N ALA A 63 1.94 10.61 -1.75
CA ALA A 63 1.09 10.72 -0.57
C ALA A 63 1.05 12.15 -0.02
N PRO A 64 -0.11 12.59 0.48
CA PRO A 64 -0.27 13.90 1.11
C PRO A 64 0.26 13.90 2.57
N TRP A 65 0.21 15.05 3.19
CA TRP A 65 0.75 15.30 4.53
C TRP A 65 -0.19 14.94 5.69
N ASN A 66 -1.49 14.90 5.46
CA ASN A 66 -2.50 14.88 6.54
C ASN A 66 -2.58 13.53 7.31
N PHE A 67 -2.36 12.41 6.64
CA PHE A 67 -2.24 11.08 7.27
C PHE A 67 -1.07 10.33 6.64
N PRO A 68 0.16 10.78 6.90
CA PRO A 68 1.31 10.39 6.08
C PRO A 68 1.52 8.89 6.02
N LEU A 69 1.73 8.25 7.14
CA LEU A 69 2.03 6.81 7.19
C LEU A 69 0.86 5.95 6.68
N MET A 70 -0.37 6.31 7.05
CA MET A 70 -1.55 5.55 6.64
C MET A 70 -1.78 5.61 5.14
N LEU A 71 -1.74 6.81 4.55
CA LEU A 71 -2.01 7.00 3.13
C LEU A 71 -0.89 6.45 2.24
N GLU A 72 0.34 6.42 2.73
CA GLU A 72 1.43 5.75 2.04
C GLU A 72 1.25 4.24 2.02
N THR A 73 0.94 3.65 3.17
CA THR A 73 0.72 2.21 3.25
C THR A 73 -0.46 1.74 2.41
N TRP A 74 -1.48 2.57 2.21
CA TRP A 74 -2.57 2.27 1.29
C TRP A 74 -2.15 2.17 -0.17
N LYS A 75 -1.05 2.81 -0.55
CA LYS A 75 -0.49 2.78 -1.90
C LYS A 75 0.61 1.74 -2.05
N ILE A 76 1.49 1.65 -1.06
CA ILE A 76 2.65 0.74 -1.09
C ILE A 76 2.20 -0.71 -0.93
N ALA A 77 1.34 -0.99 0.03
CA ALA A 77 0.96 -2.36 0.36
C ALA A 77 0.32 -3.12 -0.83
N PRO A 78 -0.69 -2.58 -1.53
CA PRO A 78 -1.23 -3.27 -2.70
C PRO A 78 -0.22 -3.36 -3.85
N ALA A 79 0.59 -2.33 -4.08
CA ALA A 79 1.59 -2.37 -5.14
C ALA A 79 2.59 -3.51 -4.93
N LEU A 80 3.13 -3.66 -3.72
CA LEU A 80 4.05 -4.73 -3.36
C LEU A 80 3.37 -6.11 -3.36
N ALA A 81 2.13 -6.20 -2.87
CA ALA A 81 1.39 -7.46 -2.79
C ALA A 81 1.19 -8.11 -4.17
N TRP A 82 1.08 -7.30 -5.22
CA TRP A 82 0.96 -7.77 -6.61
C TRP A 82 2.27 -7.75 -7.40
N GLY A 83 3.41 -7.68 -6.72
CA GLY A 83 4.72 -7.91 -7.31
C GLY A 83 5.36 -6.67 -7.98
N ASN A 84 4.83 -5.47 -7.74
CA ASN A 84 5.43 -4.24 -8.24
C ASN A 84 6.55 -3.77 -7.32
N THR A 85 7.47 -2.99 -7.88
CA THR A 85 8.38 -2.14 -7.11
C THR A 85 7.77 -0.76 -6.93
N VAL A 86 8.16 -0.05 -5.87
CA VAL A 86 7.55 1.23 -5.52
C VAL A 86 8.61 2.31 -5.35
N VAL A 87 8.36 3.46 -5.98
CA VAL A 87 9.06 4.71 -5.69
C VAL A 87 8.11 5.60 -4.89
N LEU A 88 8.45 5.86 -3.64
CA LEU A 88 7.62 6.67 -2.76
C LEU A 88 8.04 8.15 -2.81
N LYS A 89 7.07 9.02 -3.10
CA LYS A 89 7.21 10.46 -2.93
C LYS A 89 6.37 10.91 -1.73
N PRO A 90 6.98 11.14 -0.59
CA PRO A 90 6.31 11.68 0.58
C PRO A 90 5.96 13.16 0.41
N ALA A 91 5.07 13.67 1.26
CA ALA A 91 4.90 15.11 1.40
C ALA A 91 6.14 15.74 2.07
N GLU A 92 6.50 16.93 1.63
CA GLU A 92 7.73 17.60 2.06
C GLU A 92 7.75 17.86 3.57
N ASP A 93 6.59 18.18 4.15
CA ASP A 93 6.44 18.50 5.58
C ASP A 93 6.54 17.29 6.52
N THR A 94 6.66 16.06 6.00
CA THR A 94 6.56 14.85 6.81
C THR A 94 7.64 13.80 6.52
N ILE A 95 8.79 14.22 6.00
CA ILE A 95 9.86 13.33 5.53
C ILE A 95 10.51 12.49 6.65
N LEU A 96 10.70 13.06 7.84
CA LEU A 96 11.48 12.43 8.92
C LEU A 96 10.92 11.09 9.40
N GLY A 97 9.58 10.96 9.46
CA GLY A 97 8.94 9.72 9.91
C GLY A 97 9.10 8.53 8.98
N ARG A 98 9.53 8.77 7.75
CA ARG A 98 9.60 7.79 6.68
C ARG A 98 10.99 7.25 6.41
N LEU A 99 12.00 7.97 6.83
CA LEU A 99 13.37 7.47 6.81
C LEU A 99 13.54 6.26 7.74
N ALA A 100 12.51 5.95 8.55
CA ALA A 100 12.50 4.82 9.48
C ALA A 100 11.71 3.60 8.95
N ILE A 101 11.10 3.69 7.76
CA ILE A 101 10.44 2.58 7.06
C ILE A 101 11.42 1.99 6.03
#